data_82e500ef44bfd4945b9bef0df8013782
#
_entry.id   82e500ef44bfd4945b9bef0df8013782
#
_cell.length_a   1.000
_cell.length_b   1.000
_cell.length_c   1.000
_cell.angle_alpha   90.00
_cell.angle_beta   90.00
_cell.angle_gamma   90.00
#
_symmetry.space_group_name_H-M   'P 1'
#
loop_
_entity.id
_entity.type
_entity.pdbx_description
1 polymer ?
#
loop_
_entity_poly.entity_id
_entity_poly.type
_entity_poly.pdbx_seq_one_letter_code
_entity_poly.pdbx_strand_id
1 'polypeptide(L)'
;IIFFAAGSAILISGNSFMKNAEKTTAEISEIDSYYSGSSRLGSKKHYNVIVEYVVDGEVYERTLNEYNSGMYEGKEIEIYYNPDNPSEIKTGSKILEIIFMGIGGLFAVIGGVFLLRNAARKRRIKSIIKNGEKMNGTVTNINVVQNVRINNRHPFKAECEVVNPYNGEKYLYSSESVTEDISGLIGREVTVYVDKGDRSKYYVDIYELIDARYADEKIHDYR
;
A
#
# COMPACT_ATOMS: atom_id res chain seq x y z
N ILE A 1 -3.19 -2.68 7.62
CA ILE A 1 -3.81 -3.70 8.51
C ILE A 1 -5.26 -3.30 8.83
N ILE A 2 -5.56 -2.05 9.24
CA ILE A 2 -6.91 -1.60 9.62
C ILE A 2 -7.90 -1.70 8.45
N PHE A 3 -7.53 -1.28 7.24
CA PHE A 3 -8.38 -1.38 6.05
C PHE A 3 -8.65 -2.83 5.62
N PHE A 4 -7.70 -3.73 5.83
CA PHE A 4 -7.88 -5.15 5.53
C PHE A 4 -8.85 -5.80 6.52
N ALA A 5 -8.77 -5.47 7.80
CA ALA A 5 -9.69 -5.96 8.83
C ALA A 5 -11.12 -5.44 8.61
N ALA A 6 -11.29 -4.15 8.27
CA ALA A 6 -12.59 -3.57 7.97
C ALA A 6 -13.21 -4.19 6.69
N GLY A 7 -12.43 -4.36 5.63
CA GLY A 7 -12.87 -5.01 4.40
C GLY A 7 -13.27 -6.48 4.61
N SER A 8 -12.51 -7.22 5.44
CA SER A 8 -12.84 -8.60 5.78
C SER A 8 -14.13 -8.70 6.60
N ALA A 9 -14.38 -7.78 7.53
CA ALA A 9 -15.60 -7.76 8.34
C ALA A 9 -16.86 -7.49 7.48
N ILE A 10 -16.77 -6.60 6.51
CA ILE A 10 -17.86 -6.28 5.57
C ILE A 10 -18.15 -7.50 4.67
N LEU A 11 -17.11 -8.16 4.15
CA LEU A 11 -17.25 -9.38 3.33
C LEU A 11 -17.89 -10.53 4.12
N ILE A 12 -17.49 -10.72 5.38
CA ILE A 12 -18.02 -11.79 6.24
C ILE A 12 -19.50 -11.53 6.57
N SER A 13 -19.86 -10.29 6.89
CA SER A 13 -21.25 -9.91 7.20
C SER A 13 -22.16 -9.99 5.96
N GLY A 14 -21.69 -9.53 4.81
CA GLY A 14 -22.41 -9.66 3.54
C GLY A 14 -22.62 -11.12 3.12
N ASN A 15 -21.59 -11.94 3.28
CA ASN A 15 -21.62 -13.36 2.91
C ASN A 15 -22.53 -14.18 3.85
N SER A 16 -22.66 -13.79 5.11
CA SER A 16 -23.57 -14.45 6.07
C SER A 16 -25.05 -14.28 5.68
N PHE A 17 -25.45 -13.05 5.30
CA PHE A 17 -26.81 -12.79 4.81
C PHE A 17 -27.09 -13.58 3.53
N MET A 18 -26.25 -13.46 2.51
CA MET A 18 -26.44 -14.09 1.20
C MET A 18 -26.42 -15.62 1.23
N LYS A 19 -25.87 -16.22 2.29
CA LYS A 19 -25.78 -17.69 2.41
C LYS A 19 -27.13 -18.34 2.66
N ASN A 20 -28.03 -17.65 3.37
CA ASN A 20 -29.37 -18.13 3.70
C ASN A 20 -30.47 -17.31 3.03
N ALA A 21 -30.12 -16.27 2.29
CA ALA A 21 -31.08 -15.38 1.65
C ALA A 21 -31.76 -16.07 0.45
N GLU A 22 -33.05 -15.86 0.34
CA GLU A 22 -33.85 -16.24 -0.82
C GLU A 22 -34.11 -15.05 -1.73
N LYS A 23 -34.33 -15.34 -3.01
CA LYS A 23 -34.53 -14.34 -4.05
C LYS A 23 -36.00 -14.15 -4.31
N THR A 24 -36.44 -12.88 -4.41
CA THR A 24 -37.77 -12.52 -4.86
C THR A 24 -37.73 -11.29 -5.78
N THR A 25 -38.83 -11.00 -6.45
CA THR A 25 -39.01 -9.79 -7.23
C THR A 25 -39.77 -8.77 -6.40
N ALA A 26 -39.28 -7.52 -6.38
CA ALA A 26 -39.95 -6.41 -5.75
C ALA A 26 -40.24 -5.32 -6.77
N GLU A 27 -41.38 -4.66 -6.65
CA GLU A 27 -41.73 -3.47 -7.42
C GLU A 27 -41.34 -2.21 -6.65
N ILE A 28 -40.76 -1.23 -7.34
CA ILE A 28 -40.48 0.08 -6.77
C ILE A 28 -41.78 0.87 -6.71
N SER A 29 -42.31 1.06 -5.50
CA SER A 29 -43.55 1.80 -5.28
C SER A 29 -43.34 3.31 -5.26
N GLU A 30 -42.21 3.79 -4.68
CA GLU A 30 -41.94 5.21 -4.55
C GLU A 30 -40.42 5.49 -4.51
N ILE A 31 -40.03 6.67 -5.06
CA ILE A 31 -38.66 7.17 -5.00
C ILE A 31 -38.65 8.57 -4.41
N ASP A 32 -38.35 8.66 -3.13
CA ASP A 32 -38.20 9.93 -2.42
C ASP A 32 -36.77 10.47 -2.50
N SER A 33 -36.62 11.78 -2.50
CA SER A 33 -35.31 12.39 -2.44
C SER A 33 -35.23 13.54 -1.44
N TYR A 34 -34.16 13.58 -0.65
CA TYR A 34 -33.90 14.64 0.31
C TYR A 34 -32.45 15.14 0.21
N TYR A 35 -32.24 16.38 0.67
CA TYR A 35 -30.90 16.95 0.73
C TYR A 35 -30.38 16.92 2.15
N SER A 36 -29.15 16.38 2.33
CA SER A 36 -28.45 16.45 3.61
C SER A 36 -27.13 17.19 3.43
N GLY A 37 -26.74 17.94 4.46
CA GLY A 37 -25.49 18.68 4.51
C GLY A 37 -25.68 20.16 4.84
N SER A 38 -24.61 20.78 5.35
CA SER A 38 -24.56 22.20 5.69
C SER A 38 -24.20 23.00 4.43
N SER A 39 -24.80 24.17 4.26
CA SER A 39 -24.62 25.07 3.11
C SER A 39 -23.17 25.51 2.83
N ARG A 40 -22.21 25.23 3.71
CA ARG A 40 -20.78 25.52 3.52
C ARG A 40 -19.95 24.45 2.80
N LEU A 41 -20.43 23.20 2.76
CA LEU A 41 -19.74 22.05 2.15
C LEU A 41 -20.48 21.47 0.92
N GLY A 42 -21.59 22.06 0.50
CA GLY A 42 -22.48 21.55 -0.52
C GLY A 42 -23.50 20.57 0.05
N SER A 43 -24.76 20.67 -0.40
CA SER A 43 -25.81 19.72 -0.07
C SER A 43 -25.70 18.48 -0.96
N LYS A 44 -25.72 17.30 -0.35
CA LYS A 44 -25.74 16.03 -1.08
C LYS A 44 -27.19 15.53 -1.17
N LYS A 45 -27.64 15.20 -2.37
CA LYS A 45 -28.95 14.61 -2.62
C LYS A 45 -28.90 13.13 -2.30
N HIS A 46 -29.81 12.68 -1.45
CA HIS A 46 -30.01 11.28 -1.09
C HIS A 46 -31.35 10.81 -1.64
N TYR A 47 -31.47 9.53 -1.88
CA TYR A 47 -32.68 8.90 -2.37
C TYR A 47 -33.06 7.75 -1.46
N ASN A 48 -34.34 7.64 -1.14
CA ASN A 48 -34.99 6.51 -0.51
C ASN A 48 -35.84 5.83 -1.56
N VAL A 49 -35.57 4.58 -1.82
CA VAL A 49 -36.35 3.78 -2.79
C VAL A 49 -37.22 2.84 -1.96
N ILE A 50 -38.55 3.02 -2.06
CA ILE A 50 -39.50 2.17 -1.37
C ILE A 50 -39.88 1.05 -2.34
N VAL A 51 -39.82 -0.19 -1.84
CA VAL A 51 -40.11 -1.38 -2.66
C VAL A 51 -41.18 -2.22 -1.96
N GLU A 52 -42.09 -2.79 -2.75
CA GLU A 52 -43.08 -3.75 -2.33
C GLU A 52 -42.76 -5.14 -2.90
N TYR A 53 -42.89 -6.16 -2.09
CA TYR A 53 -42.68 -7.56 -2.46
C TYR A 53 -43.55 -8.51 -1.66
N VAL A 54 -43.75 -9.69 -2.16
CA VAL A 54 -44.59 -10.72 -1.54
C VAL A 54 -43.71 -11.90 -1.13
N VAL A 55 -43.87 -12.32 0.15
CA VAL A 55 -43.28 -13.54 0.71
C VAL A 55 -44.36 -14.32 1.41
N ASP A 56 -44.54 -15.58 1.05
CA ASP A 56 -45.54 -16.51 1.65
C ASP A 56 -46.98 -15.95 1.66
N GLY A 57 -47.33 -15.10 0.68
CA GLY A 57 -48.64 -14.48 0.53
C GLY A 57 -48.83 -13.21 1.36
N GLU A 58 -47.85 -12.75 2.10
CA GLU A 58 -47.83 -11.47 2.82
C GLU A 58 -47.08 -10.41 2.01
N VAL A 59 -47.64 -9.17 1.98
CA VAL A 59 -47.02 -8.04 1.32
C VAL A 59 -46.10 -7.31 2.29
N TYR A 60 -44.87 -7.08 1.88
CA TYR A 60 -43.89 -6.32 2.64
C TYR A 60 -43.52 -5.05 1.88
N GLU A 61 -43.43 -3.94 2.61
CA GLU A 61 -42.91 -2.67 2.12
C GLU A 61 -41.64 -2.32 2.87
N ARG A 62 -40.54 -2.01 2.14
CA ARG A 62 -39.23 -1.68 2.75
C ARG A 62 -38.52 -0.62 1.93
N THR A 63 -37.69 0.16 2.63
CA THR A 63 -36.84 1.17 2.03
C THR A 63 -35.48 0.59 1.72
N LEU A 64 -35.05 0.71 0.46
CA LEU A 64 -33.66 0.46 0.04
C LEU A 64 -32.85 1.74 0.16
N ASN A 65 -31.68 1.66 0.76
CA ASN A 65 -30.72 2.77 0.84
C ASN A 65 -29.84 2.91 -0.42
N GLU A 66 -30.15 2.13 -1.45
CA GLU A 66 -29.41 2.10 -2.71
C GLU A 66 -30.29 2.66 -3.84
N TYR A 67 -29.78 3.67 -4.53
CA TYR A 67 -30.40 4.23 -5.72
C TYR A 67 -29.41 4.23 -6.89
N ASN A 68 -29.89 3.89 -8.06
CA ASN A 68 -29.17 4.12 -9.32
C ASN A 68 -30.11 4.74 -10.36
N SER A 69 -29.52 5.40 -11.35
CA SER A 69 -30.24 6.14 -12.37
C SER A 69 -31.17 5.29 -13.27
N GLY A 70 -31.08 3.97 -13.16
CA GLY A 70 -31.98 3.06 -13.86
C GLY A 70 -33.21 2.63 -13.06
N MET A 71 -33.39 3.14 -11.81
CA MET A 71 -34.54 2.89 -10.96
C MET A 71 -35.62 3.96 -11.25
N TYR A 72 -36.88 3.52 -11.39
CA TYR A 72 -38.05 4.35 -11.52
C TYR A 72 -39.26 3.63 -10.93
N GLU A 73 -40.28 4.37 -10.55
CA GLU A 73 -41.53 3.85 -9.97
C GLU A 73 -42.23 2.88 -10.94
N GLY A 74 -42.73 1.77 -10.42
CA GLY A 74 -43.32 0.68 -11.22
C GLY A 74 -42.28 -0.29 -11.82
N LYS A 75 -40.97 -0.09 -11.54
CA LYS A 75 -39.96 -1.01 -12.03
C LYS A 75 -39.80 -2.20 -11.11
N GLU A 76 -39.79 -3.40 -11.68
CA GLU A 76 -39.43 -4.63 -10.98
C GLU A 76 -37.90 -4.75 -10.86
N ILE A 77 -37.47 -5.10 -9.65
CA ILE A 77 -36.07 -5.38 -9.33
C ILE A 77 -35.93 -6.69 -8.57
N GLU A 78 -34.81 -7.34 -8.71
CA GLU A 78 -34.46 -8.52 -7.92
C GLU A 78 -33.91 -8.09 -6.56
N ILE A 79 -34.50 -8.66 -5.49
CA ILE A 79 -34.01 -8.50 -4.13
C ILE A 79 -33.78 -9.85 -3.50
N TYR A 80 -32.99 -9.85 -2.45
CA TYR A 80 -32.75 -10.99 -1.59
C TYR A 80 -33.30 -10.68 -0.20
N TYR A 81 -34.06 -11.60 0.38
CA TYR A 81 -34.61 -11.48 1.72
C TYR A 81 -34.13 -12.60 2.64
N ASN A 82 -34.15 -12.35 3.93
CA ASN A 82 -33.85 -13.38 4.92
C ASN A 82 -35.13 -14.18 5.24
N PRO A 83 -35.21 -15.50 4.99
CA PRO A 83 -36.40 -16.30 5.27
C PRO A 83 -36.83 -16.26 6.75
N ASP A 84 -35.88 -16.16 7.68
CA ASP A 84 -36.17 -16.06 9.10
C ASP A 84 -36.67 -14.67 9.51
N ASN A 85 -36.42 -13.65 8.69
CA ASN A 85 -36.88 -12.27 8.88
C ASN A 85 -37.12 -11.60 7.51
N PRO A 86 -38.28 -11.77 6.88
CA PRO A 86 -38.56 -11.25 5.53
C PRO A 86 -38.44 -9.75 5.40
N SER A 87 -38.43 -9.02 6.52
CA SER A 87 -38.20 -7.57 6.56
C SER A 87 -36.76 -7.15 6.29
N GLU A 88 -35.81 -8.06 6.41
CA GLU A 88 -34.39 -7.79 6.10
C GLU A 88 -34.12 -8.13 4.64
N ILE A 89 -33.91 -7.08 3.83
CA ILE A 89 -33.69 -7.21 2.40
C ILE A 89 -32.37 -6.58 1.97
N LYS A 90 -31.83 -7.11 0.87
CA LYS A 90 -30.68 -6.53 0.16
C LYS A 90 -30.88 -6.60 -1.34
N THR A 91 -30.40 -5.61 -2.07
CA THR A 91 -30.32 -5.69 -3.52
C THR A 91 -29.21 -6.63 -3.95
N GLY A 92 -29.42 -7.33 -5.06
CA GLY A 92 -28.42 -8.24 -5.66
C GLY A 92 -27.26 -7.53 -6.37
N SER A 93 -27.05 -6.24 -6.11
CA SER A 93 -25.99 -5.46 -6.76
C SER A 93 -24.61 -5.87 -6.26
N LYS A 94 -24.01 -6.89 -6.89
CA LYS A 94 -22.62 -7.32 -6.66
C LYS A 94 -21.59 -6.33 -7.21
N ILE A 95 -22.04 -5.23 -7.84
CA ILE A 95 -21.14 -4.29 -8.53
C ILE A 95 -20.14 -3.66 -7.55
N LEU A 96 -20.61 -3.22 -6.38
CA LEU A 96 -19.74 -2.65 -5.35
C LEU A 96 -18.73 -3.66 -4.82
N GLU A 97 -19.16 -4.91 -4.57
CA GLU A 97 -18.28 -5.99 -4.10
C GLU A 97 -17.19 -6.29 -5.13
N ILE A 98 -17.54 -6.34 -6.42
CA ILE A 98 -16.60 -6.57 -7.52
C ILE A 98 -15.61 -5.40 -7.64
N ILE A 99 -16.06 -4.15 -7.51
CA ILE A 99 -15.20 -2.97 -7.55
C ILE A 99 -14.21 -3.00 -6.39
N PHE A 100 -14.67 -3.23 -5.15
CA PHE A 100 -13.80 -3.28 -3.99
C PHE A 100 -12.81 -4.46 -4.05
N MET A 101 -13.25 -5.62 -4.55
CA MET A 101 -12.37 -6.77 -4.76
C MET A 101 -11.31 -6.48 -5.83
N GLY A 102 -11.69 -5.82 -6.92
CA GLY A 102 -10.77 -5.42 -7.99
C GLY A 102 -9.72 -4.42 -7.49
N ILE A 103 -10.14 -3.37 -6.77
CA ILE A 103 -9.24 -2.36 -6.20
C ILE A 103 -8.33 -3.01 -5.14
N GLY A 104 -8.89 -3.79 -4.22
CA GLY A 104 -8.12 -4.50 -3.20
C GLY A 104 -7.10 -5.46 -3.78
N GLY A 105 -7.48 -6.21 -4.82
CA GLY A 105 -6.59 -7.10 -5.57
C GLY A 105 -5.43 -6.34 -6.23
N LEU A 106 -5.70 -5.21 -6.86
CA LEU A 106 -4.66 -4.35 -7.47
C LEU A 106 -3.64 -3.88 -6.44
N PHE A 107 -4.10 -3.37 -5.29
CA PHE A 107 -3.20 -2.95 -4.21
C PHE A 107 -2.40 -4.11 -3.61
N ALA A 108 -3.00 -5.30 -3.49
CA ALA A 108 -2.30 -6.50 -3.02
C ALA A 108 -1.17 -6.92 -3.97
N VAL A 109 -1.40 -6.85 -5.29
CA VAL A 109 -0.37 -7.15 -6.30
C VAL A 109 0.78 -6.14 -6.22
N ILE A 110 0.46 -4.82 -6.24
CA ILE A 110 1.48 -3.76 -6.17
C ILE A 110 2.29 -3.88 -4.87
N GLY A 111 1.61 -4.01 -3.72
CA GLY A 111 2.25 -4.16 -2.41
C GLY A 111 3.08 -5.45 -2.32
N GLY A 112 2.56 -6.55 -2.86
CA GLY A 112 3.25 -7.85 -2.92
C GLY A 112 4.54 -7.78 -3.72
N VAL A 113 4.50 -7.20 -4.92
CA VAL A 113 5.70 -7.00 -5.76
C VAL A 113 6.74 -6.15 -5.04
N PHE A 114 6.31 -5.06 -4.39
CA PHE A 114 7.21 -4.19 -3.62
C PHE A 114 7.88 -4.95 -2.46
N LEU A 115 7.11 -5.71 -1.69
CA LEU A 115 7.64 -6.51 -0.57
C LEU A 115 8.61 -7.59 -1.04
N LEU A 116 8.29 -8.30 -2.13
CA LEU A 116 9.15 -9.33 -2.69
C LEU A 116 10.47 -8.75 -3.20
N ARG A 117 10.44 -7.61 -3.91
CA ARG A 117 11.66 -6.92 -4.37
C ARG A 117 12.53 -6.47 -3.21
N ASN A 118 11.92 -5.92 -2.15
CA ASN A 118 12.66 -5.48 -0.97
C ASN A 118 13.27 -6.67 -0.21
N ALA A 119 12.54 -7.77 -0.05
CA ALA A 119 13.05 -9.00 0.56
C ALA A 119 14.20 -9.62 -0.27
N ALA A 120 14.06 -9.66 -1.59
CA ALA A 120 15.11 -10.15 -2.49
C ALA A 120 16.37 -9.27 -2.41
N ARG A 121 16.22 -7.93 -2.37
CA ARG A 121 17.33 -7.00 -2.17
C ARG A 121 18.06 -7.25 -0.86
N LYS A 122 17.34 -7.37 0.27
CA LYS A 122 17.94 -7.66 1.58
C LYS A 122 18.69 -9.00 1.59
N ARG A 123 18.12 -10.05 0.98
CA ARG A 123 18.78 -11.36 0.86
C ARG A 123 20.06 -11.26 0.03
N ARG A 124 20.03 -10.53 -1.10
CA ARG A 124 21.19 -10.31 -1.95
C ARG A 124 22.32 -9.58 -1.20
N ILE A 125 22.02 -8.47 -0.53
CA ILE A 125 22.99 -7.71 0.27
C ILE A 125 23.60 -8.62 1.34
N LYS A 126 22.77 -9.35 2.10
CA LYS A 126 23.27 -10.30 3.11
C LYS A 126 24.18 -11.38 2.53
N SER A 127 23.87 -11.86 1.31
CA SER A 127 24.72 -12.83 0.63
C SER A 127 26.05 -12.23 0.20
N ILE A 128 26.06 -11.00 -0.33
CA ILE A 128 27.26 -10.28 -0.75
C ILE A 128 28.17 -10.01 0.46
N ILE A 129 27.62 -9.53 1.56
CA ILE A 129 28.38 -9.29 2.80
C ILE A 129 29.00 -10.59 3.32
N LYS A 130 28.28 -11.72 3.23
CA LYS A 130 28.75 -13.01 3.76
C LYS A 130 29.79 -13.70 2.87
N ASN A 131 29.61 -13.65 1.56
CA ASN A 131 30.34 -14.50 0.62
C ASN A 131 31.21 -13.69 -0.37
N GLY A 132 30.99 -12.38 -0.47
CA GLY A 132 31.72 -11.48 -1.35
C GLY A 132 33.15 -11.24 -0.92
N GLU A 133 33.90 -10.62 -1.80
CA GLU A 133 35.25 -10.12 -1.53
C GLU A 133 35.14 -8.78 -0.78
N LYS A 134 35.84 -8.66 0.35
CA LYS A 134 35.92 -7.42 1.11
C LYS A 134 37.08 -6.58 0.58
N MET A 135 36.78 -5.35 0.16
CA MET A 135 37.74 -4.39 -0.37
C MET A 135 37.63 -3.06 0.38
N ASN A 136 38.74 -2.38 0.54
CA ASN A 136 38.76 -1.03 1.10
C ASN A 136 38.67 -0.02 -0.04
N GLY A 137 37.75 0.90 0.05
CA GLY A 137 37.57 2.03 -0.86
C GLY A 137 37.71 3.35 -0.13
N THR A 138 37.87 4.42 -0.86
CA THR A 138 37.87 5.78 -0.33
C THR A 138 36.67 6.54 -0.89
N VAL A 139 35.92 7.24 -0.04
CA VAL A 139 34.83 8.12 -0.44
C VAL A 139 35.41 9.31 -1.22
N THR A 140 35.11 9.37 -2.50
CA THR A 140 35.64 10.43 -3.39
C THR A 140 34.65 11.54 -3.65
N ASN A 141 33.35 11.25 -3.63
CA ASN A 141 32.32 12.23 -3.93
C ASN A 141 31.01 11.89 -3.17
N ILE A 142 30.19 12.92 -2.95
CA ILE A 142 28.86 12.79 -2.35
C ILE A 142 27.86 13.55 -3.21
N ASN A 143 26.88 12.80 -3.71
CA ASN A 143 25.83 13.31 -4.57
C ASN A 143 24.50 13.41 -3.84
N VAL A 144 23.80 14.51 -4.02
CA VAL A 144 22.41 14.70 -3.57
C VAL A 144 21.46 14.10 -4.60
N VAL A 145 20.59 13.18 -4.19
CA VAL A 145 19.59 12.56 -5.06
C VAL A 145 18.37 13.48 -5.20
N GLN A 146 18.38 14.34 -6.21
CA GLN A 146 17.36 15.39 -6.39
C GLN A 146 15.96 14.87 -6.71
N ASN A 147 15.85 13.70 -7.34
CA ASN A 147 14.58 13.13 -7.80
C ASN A 147 13.76 12.43 -6.71
N VAL A 148 14.29 12.33 -5.49
CA VAL A 148 13.66 11.67 -4.35
C VAL A 148 13.67 12.60 -3.15
N ARG A 149 12.57 12.64 -2.40
CA ARG A 149 12.48 13.29 -1.09
C ARG A 149 11.97 12.32 -0.05
N ILE A 150 12.67 12.23 1.06
CA ILE A 150 12.30 11.44 2.23
C ILE A 150 12.20 12.41 3.40
N ASN A 151 11.03 12.50 4.05
CA ASN A 151 10.77 13.46 5.12
C ASN A 151 11.17 14.91 4.74
N ASN A 152 10.82 15.32 3.52
CA ASN A 152 11.10 16.63 2.94
C ASN A 152 12.60 16.95 2.75
N ARG A 153 13.50 15.97 2.83
CA ARG A 153 14.94 16.10 2.58
C ARG A 153 15.36 15.26 1.39
N HIS A 154 16.33 15.74 0.63
CA HIS A 154 16.95 14.96 -0.43
C HIS A 154 17.98 14.00 0.19
N PRO A 155 17.95 12.71 -0.12
CA PRO A 155 18.93 11.78 0.37
C PRO A 155 20.27 11.95 -0.35
N PHE A 156 21.32 11.49 0.29
CA PHE A 156 22.69 11.51 -0.20
C PHE A 156 23.13 10.14 -0.68
N LYS A 157 24.10 10.12 -1.61
CA LYS A 157 24.83 8.94 -2.05
C LYS A 157 26.31 9.23 -2.05
N ALA A 158 27.10 8.35 -1.45
CA ALA A 158 28.56 8.40 -1.54
C ALA A 158 29.05 7.62 -2.77
N GLU A 159 30.01 8.18 -3.47
CA GLU A 159 30.80 7.48 -4.50
C GLU A 159 32.15 7.13 -3.90
N CYS A 160 32.56 5.88 -4.09
CA CYS A 160 33.77 5.33 -3.50
C CYS A 160 34.67 4.78 -4.61
N GLU A 161 35.95 5.14 -4.57
CA GLU A 161 36.97 4.55 -5.41
C GLU A 161 37.63 3.38 -4.70
N VAL A 162 37.67 2.23 -5.33
CA VAL A 162 38.38 1.03 -4.86
C VAL A 162 39.48 0.72 -5.84
N VAL A 163 40.69 0.57 -5.36
CA VAL A 163 41.84 0.08 -6.16
C VAL A 163 41.95 -1.41 -5.95
N ASN A 164 41.87 -2.17 -7.04
CA ASN A 164 42.07 -3.62 -6.98
C ASN A 164 43.53 -3.94 -6.64
N PRO A 165 43.79 -4.62 -5.52
CA PRO A 165 45.16 -4.91 -5.10
C PRO A 165 45.93 -5.85 -6.03
N TYR A 166 45.24 -6.60 -6.90
CA TYR A 166 45.86 -7.60 -7.78
C TYR A 166 46.31 -7.04 -9.15
N ASN A 167 45.57 -6.06 -9.70
CA ASN A 167 45.83 -5.54 -11.03
C ASN A 167 45.95 -4.01 -11.09
N GLY A 168 45.77 -3.31 -9.99
CA GLY A 168 45.84 -1.84 -9.90
C GLY A 168 44.68 -1.09 -10.55
N GLU A 169 43.68 -1.79 -11.08
CA GLU A 169 42.51 -1.16 -11.70
C GLU A 169 41.64 -0.43 -10.66
N LYS A 170 41.11 0.71 -11.07
CA LYS A 170 40.21 1.51 -10.26
C LYS A 170 38.75 1.24 -10.59
N TYR A 171 37.96 0.97 -9.58
CA TYR A 171 36.54 0.77 -9.68
C TYR A 171 35.79 1.84 -8.88
N LEU A 172 34.70 2.37 -9.45
CA LEU A 172 33.82 3.29 -8.77
C LEU A 172 32.54 2.58 -8.33
N TYR A 173 32.22 2.66 -7.05
CA TYR A 173 31.02 2.09 -6.46
C TYR A 173 30.21 3.19 -5.78
N SER A 174 28.87 3.08 -5.82
CA SER A 174 27.97 4.03 -5.16
C SER A 174 27.26 3.38 -3.96
N SER A 175 27.17 4.10 -2.87
CA SER A 175 26.43 3.63 -1.69
C SER A 175 24.92 3.55 -1.95
N GLU A 176 24.18 2.94 -1.04
CA GLU A 176 22.75 3.16 -0.93
C GLU A 176 22.47 4.62 -0.58
N SER A 177 21.24 5.07 -0.87
CA SER A 177 20.84 6.43 -0.50
C SER A 177 20.57 6.51 1.00
N VAL A 178 21.15 7.47 1.68
CA VAL A 178 20.99 7.74 3.12
C VAL A 178 20.38 9.12 3.33
N THR A 179 19.60 9.30 4.39
CA THR A 179 18.96 10.59 4.74
C THR A 179 19.83 11.47 5.62
N GLU A 180 20.81 10.86 6.26
CA GLU A 180 21.81 11.52 7.10
C GLU A 180 22.75 12.35 6.22
N ASP A 181 23.21 13.49 6.76
CA ASP A 181 24.25 14.29 6.12
C ASP A 181 25.59 13.59 6.21
N ILE A 182 26.07 13.10 5.09
CA ILE A 182 27.34 12.40 4.94
C ILE A 182 28.44 13.26 4.30
N SER A 183 28.24 14.58 4.15
CA SER A 183 29.19 15.48 3.48
C SER A 183 30.61 15.46 4.10
N GLY A 184 30.70 15.20 5.40
CA GLY A 184 31.99 15.08 6.11
C GLY A 184 32.72 13.74 5.92
N LEU A 185 32.19 12.81 5.11
CA LEU A 185 32.83 11.50 4.91
C LEU A 185 33.76 11.47 3.68
N ILE A 186 33.89 12.54 2.92
CA ILE A 186 34.83 12.63 1.78
C ILE A 186 36.27 12.38 2.31
N GLY A 187 36.99 11.49 1.61
CA GLY A 187 38.35 11.08 1.99
C GLY A 187 38.41 9.98 3.07
N ARG A 188 37.30 9.58 3.65
CA ARG A 188 37.27 8.46 4.61
C ARG A 188 37.31 7.11 3.89
N GLU A 189 37.96 6.16 4.53
CA GLU A 189 37.96 4.77 4.07
C GLU A 189 36.61 4.13 4.36
N VAL A 190 36.11 3.32 3.42
CA VAL A 190 34.84 2.60 3.50
C VAL A 190 35.00 1.16 3.07
N THR A 191 34.33 0.23 3.74
CA THR A 191 34.28 -1.16 3.34
C THR A 191 33.32 -1.35 2.16
N VAL A 192 33.80 -1.97 1.08
CA VAL A 192 33.01 -2.37 -0.07
C VAL A 192 33.04 -3.89 -0.21
N TYR A 193 31.89 -4.51 -0.21
CA TYR A 193 31.71 -5.93 -0.46
C TYR A 193 31.32 -6.13 -1.91
N VAL A 194 32.06 -6.97 -2.66
CA VAL A 194 31.86 -7.20 -4.10
C VAL A 194 31.65 -8.69 -4.34
N ASP A 195 30.66 -9.04 -5.16
CA ASP A 195 30.45 -10.44 -5.55
C ASP A 195 31.62 -10.95 -6.39
N LYS A 196 32.11 -12.16 -6.08
CA LYS A 196 33.27 -12.75 -6.74
C LYS A 196 33.06 -13.09 -8.21
N GLY A 197 31.81 -13.38 -8.58
CA GLY A 197 31.45 -13.75 -9.96
C GLY A 197 30.92 -12.58 -10.80
N ASP A 198 30.44 -11.52 -10.14
CA ASP A 198 29.82 -10.39 -10.82
C ASP A 198 30.06 -9.08 -10.06
N ARG A 199 31.05 -8.34 -10.49
CA ARG A 199 31.47 -7.08 -9.84
C ARG A 199 30.42 -5.97 -9.90
N SER A 200 29.39 -6.10 -10.73
CA SER A 200 28.22 -5.20 -10.73
C SER A 200 27.31 -5.39 -9.50
N LYS A 201 27.48 -6.51 -8.81
CA LYS A 201 26.78 -6.83 -7.57
C LYS A 201 27.69 -6.52 -6.39
N TYR A 202 27.40 -5.42 -5.71
CA TYR A 202 28.21 -4.94 -4.61
C TYR A 202 27.35 -4.30 -3.52
N TYR A 203 27.98 -4.05 -2.38
CA TYR A 203 27.41 -3.29 -1.27
C TYR A 203 28.51 -2.42 -0.66
N VAL A 204 28.25 -1.11 -0.53
CA VAL A 204 29.12 -0.15 0.16
C VAL A 204 28.59 0.04 1.56
N ASP A 205 29.38 -0.28 2.57
CA ASP A 205 28.97 -0.20 3.99
C ASP A 205 29.14 1.24 4.52
N ILE A 206 28.30 2.13 4.01
CA ILE A 206 28.31 3.53 4.45
C ILE A 206 27.81 3.70 5.88
N TYR A 207 27.00 2.75 6.37
CA TYR A 207 26.46 2.80 7.72
C TYR A 207 27.55 2.59 8.79
N GLU A 208 28.57 1.80 8.52
CA GLU A 208 29.75 1.68 9.42
C GLU A 208 30.38 3.05 9.69
N LEU A 209 30.51 3.91 8.66
CA LEU A 209 31.08 5.25 8.82
C LEU A 209 30.13 6.22 9.53
N ILE A 210 28.83 6.13 9.26
CA ILE A 210 27.81 6.94 9.93
C ILE A 210 27.80 6.64 11.42
N ASP A 211 27.78 5.35 11.78
CA ASP A 211 27.75 4.90 13.16
C ASP A 211 29.04 5.29 13.92
N ALA A 212 30.20 5.19 13.26
CA ALA A 212 31.47 5.64 13.83
C ALA A 212 31.49 7.14 14.12
N ARG A 213 30.93 7.98 13.22
CA ARG A 213 30.80 9.42 13.42
C ARG A 213 29.94 9.76 14.63
N TYR A 214 28.78 9.12 14.78
CA TYR A 214 27.90 9.33 15.92
C TYR A 214 28.53 8.85 17.23
N ALA A 215 29.40 7.84 17.23
CA ALA A 215 30.14 7.42 18.38
C ALA A 215 31.17 8.48 18.81
N ASP A 216 31.91 9.06 17.86
CA ASP A 216 32.86 10.16 18.11
C ASP A 216 32.15 11.42 18.64
N GLU A 217 31.02 11.83 18.08
CA GLU A 217 30.24 12.98 18.55
C GLU A 217 29.73 12.79 20.00
N LYS A 218 29.36 11.58 20.40
CA LYS A 218 28.95 11.28 21.79
C LYS A 218 30.10 11.38 22.80
N ILE A 219 31.32 11.08 22.39
CA ILE A 219 32.51 11.19 23.28
C ILE A 219 32.83 12.67 23.56
N HIS A 220 32.48 13.60 22.66
CA HIS A 220 32.73 15.01 22.86
C HIS A 220 31.68 15.74 23.72
N ASP A 221 30.53 15.12 24.00
CA ASP A 221 29.42 15.73 24.74
C ASP A 221 29.49 15.49 26.29
N TYR A 222 30.52 14.83 26.78
CA TYR A 222 30.76 14.58 28.22
C TYR A 222 31.77 15.55 28.87
N ARG A 223 31.89 16.77 28.39
CA ARG A 223 32.74 17.81 29.01
C ARG A 223 31.90 18.94 29.59
#